data_cbd9b2e0e6dcba9610ac532f752b73df
#
_entry.id   cbd9b2e0e6dcba9610ac532f752b73df
#
_cell.length_a   1.000
_cell.length_b   1.000
_cell.length_c   1.000
_cell.angle_alpha   90.00
_cell.angle_beta   90.00
_cell.angle_gamma   90.00
#
_symmetry.space_group_name_H-M   'P 1'
#
loop_
_entity.id
_entity.type
_entity.pdbx_description
1 polymer ?
#
loop_
_entity_poly.entity_id
_entity_poly.type
_entity_poly.pdbx_seq_one_letter_code
_entity_poly.pdbx_strand_id
1 'polypeptide(L)'
;MHNNKKSFDKKWYSEEFLNELKRTAYAEVDGNLTYTAKYAPDAVSKYGIDPRMLGGPIGKMARKLKLVPDFVLNSIHLKITERSLGFFRKGCDRISYANCHIKGVSIKNKHIKASDGFDIPIRIYENAECEVTRTAMIFIHGGAFVGGTLAPYDESLKMLVDKFAVKVISIDYRLLPENAYPAPYSDCFDVLEYISRSCDEFKINNDRIFVCGDSAGGNIAQACSTKYKGTGKIKAQLLLYPTLNMFGFTDEYYKKGYSDYKFEPSQKAVSIGVIKQMQMLTRCNFKQIGILSPDEYNNPYIFDASGNVPTFITVGALDYLKKDAVAWAHKLSNANVKTKLVVYNGLGHGYLNATGVFPQAEDVIDEMGKFIYTILEL
;
A
#
# COMPACT_ATOMS: atom_id res chain seq x y z
N MET A 1 26.49 -18.08 11.96
CA MET A 1 25.34 -18.27 11.02
C MET A 1 24.29 -19.11 11.73
N HIS A 2 23.41 -18.50 12.56
CA HIS A 2 22.39 -19.23 13.31
C HIS A 2 21.01 -18.92 12.76
N ASN A 3 20.43 -19.93 12.17
CA ASN A 3 18.98 -20.27 12.04
C ASN A 3 17.94 -19.16 12.19
N ASN A 4 17.82 -18.27 11.22
CA ASN A 4 16.65 -17.39 11.07
C ASN A 4 15.50 -18.03 10.26
N LYS A 5 15.58 -19.30 9.88
CA LYS A 5 14.55 -19.99 9.10
C LYS A 5 13.31 -20.41 9.91
N LYS A 6 13.45 -20.62 11.22
CA LYS A 6 12.33 -21.11 12.05
C LYS A 6 11.28 -20.05 12.44
N SER A 7 11.58 -18.75 12.34
CA SER A 7 10.67 -17.70 12.80
C SER A 7 9.52 -17.37 11.83
N PHE A 8 9.62 -17.78 10.57
CA PHE A 8 8.61 -17.50 9.53
C PHE A 8 7.81 -18.74 9.11
N ASP A 9 7.98 -19.90 9.78
CA ASP A 9 7.30 -21.14 9.42
C ASP A 9 5.81 -21.16 9.80
N LYS A 10 5.34 -20.23 10.61
CA LYS A 10 3.94 -20.12 11.08
C LYS A 10 3.56 -18.69 11.46
N LYS A 11 2.27 -18.40 11.50
CA LYS A 11 1.73 -17.14 12.05
C LYS A 11 2.24 -16.85 13.46
N TRP A 12 2.47 -15.57 13.78
CA TRP A 12 2.93 -15.07 15.08
C TRP A 12 1.80 -14.70 16.03
N TYR A 13 0.54 -14.79 15.58
CA TYR A 13 -0.65 -14.49 16.34
C TYR A 13 -1.72 -15.58 16.12
N SER A 14 -2.62 -15.71 17.08
CA SER A 14 -3.76 -16.63 17.00
C SER A 14 -4.95 -16.01 16.29
N GLU A 15 -5.91 -16.84 15.88
CA GLU A 15 -7.20 -16.37 15.33
C GLU A 15 -7.99 -15.58 16.38
N GLU A 16 -7.88 -15.95 17.67
CA GLU A 16 -8.50 -15.21 18.77
C GLU A 16 -7.94 -13.78 18.82
N PHE A 17 -6.61 -13.62 18.79
CA PHE A 17 -5.97 -12.31 18.77
C PHE A 17 -6.39 -11.46 17.55
N LEU A 18 -6.52 -12.08 16.37
CA LEU A 18 -7.01 -11.41 15.17
C LEU A 18 -8.46 -10.94 15.35
N ASN A 19 -9.30 -11.77 15.97
CA ASN A 19 -10.70 -11.41 16.26
C ASN A 19 -10.80 -10.29 17.31
N GLU A 20 -9.92 -10.29 18.32
CA GLU A 20 -9.82 -9.17 19.27
C GLU A 20 -9.44 -7.88 18.55
N LEU A 21 -8.42 -7.91 17.66
CA LEU A 21 -8.04 -6.74 16.87
C LEU A 21 -9.23 -6.21 16.05
N LYS A 22 -10.01 -7.06 15.42
CA LYS A 22 -11.21 -6.65 14.68
C LYS A 22 -12.24 -5.94 15.57
N ARG A 23 -12.37 -6.35 16.83
CA ARG A 23 -13.26 -5.73 17.82
C ARG A 23 -12.78 -4.39 18.34
N THR A 24 -11.49 -4.03 18.17
CA THR A 24 -10.98 -2.71 18.55
C THR A 24 -11.45 -1.59 17.63
N ALA A 25 -12.17 -1.90 16.56
CA ALA A 25 -12.65 -0.95 15.58
C ALA A 25 -13.55 0.12 16.20
N TYR A 26 -13.27 1.38 15.93
CA TYR A 26 -14.09 2.52 16.34
C TYR A 26 -14.10 3.61 15.27
N ALA A 27 -15.13 4.43 15.29
CA ALA A 27 -15.22 5.60 14.43
C ALA A 27 -14.31 6.72 14.97
N GLU A 28 -13.51 7.30 14.11
CA GLU A 28 -12.72 8.49 14.38
C GLU A 28 -13.13 9.59 13.42
N VAL A 29 -13.19 10.83 13.93
CA VAL A 29 -13.64 12.01 13.18
C VAL A 29 -12.48 12.96 12.98
N ASP A 30 -12.28 13.40 11.73
CA ASP A 30 -11.34 14.44 11.32
C ASP A 30 -12.07 15.43 10.40
N GLY A 31 -12.43 16.59 10.93
CA GLY A 31 -13.31 17.54 10.24
C GLY A 31 -14.66 16.90 9.87
N ASN A 32 -14.97 16.88 8.59
CA ASN A 32 -16.18 16.25 8.03
C ASN A 32 -15.97 14.78 7.62
N LEU A 33 -14.76 14.26 7.75
CA LEU A 33 -14.43 12.87 7.42
C LEU A 33 -14.59 11.98 8.67
N THR A 34 -15.41 10.93 8.56
CA THR A 34 -15.47 9.87 9.55
C THR A 34 -14.84 8.61 8.97
N TYR A 35 -13.92 8.00 9.71
CA TYR A 35 -13.22 6.79 9.28
C TYR A 35 -13.11 5.74 10.39
N THR A 36 -12.78 4.52 10.02
CA THR A 36 -12.56 3.43 10.97
C THR A 36 -11.12 3.44 11.45
N ALA A 37 -10.90 3.47 12.77
CA ALA A 37 -9.59 3.25 13.39
C ALA A 37 -9.59 1.93 14.16
N LYS A 38 -8.45 1.23 14.13
CA LYS A 38 -8.20 -0.02 14.87
C LYS A 38 -6.84 0.03 15.54
N TYR A 39 -6.62 -0.76 16.58
CA TYR A 39 -5.34 -0.84 17.30
C TYR A 39 -5.05 -2.27 17.76
N ALA A 40 -3.79 -2.60 18.01
CA ALA A 40 -3.40 -3.90 18.52
C ALA A 40 -3.93 -4.10 19.95
N PRO A 41 -4.61 -5.22 20.27
CA PRO A 41 -5.18 -5.47 21.61
C PRO A 41 -4.15 -5.42 22.74
N ASP A 42 -2.90 -5.79 22.46
CA ASP A 42 -1.77 -5.78 23.40
C ASP A 42 -0.98 -4.47 23.42
N ALA A 43 -1.45 -3.42 22.73
CA ALA A 43 -0.86 -2.09 22.84
C ALA A 43 -1.23 -1.45 24.19
N VAL A 44 -0.35 -0.59 24.73
CA VAL A 44 -0.55 0.07 26.03
C VAL A 44 -1.78 0.99 26.05
N SER A 45 -2.23 1.45 24.91
CA SER A 45 -3.47 2.22 24.71
C SER A 45 -3.86 2.19 23.23
N LYS A 46 -5.03 2.75 22.91
CA LYS A 46 -5.47 2.85 21.51
C LYS A 46 -4.57 3.70 20.59
N TYR A 47 -3.69 4.53 21.15
CA TYR A 47 -2.68 5.30 20.42
C TYR A 47 -1.25 4.83 20.70
N GLY A 48 -1.10 3.69 21.42
CA GLY A 48 0.18 3.05 21.69
C GLY A 48 0.78 2.43 20.46
N ILE A 49 2.12 2.34 20.43
CA ILE A 49 2.84 1.63 19.36
C ILE A 49 2.51 0.14 19.44
N ASP A 50 2.25 -0.49 18.31
CA ASP A 50 2.15 -1.94 18.23
C ASP A 50 3.44 -2.58 18.75
N PRO A 51 3.38 -3.50 19.74
CA PRO A 51 4.58 -4.10 20.33
C PRO A 51 5.51 -4.75 19.30
N ARG A 52 4.98 -5.25 18.18
CA ARG A 52 5.76 -5.85 17.08
C ARG A 52 6.62 -4.83 16.34
N MET A 53 6.20 -3.55 16.32
CA MET A 53 7.00 -2.44 15.78
C MET A 53 8.21 -2.08 16.67
N LEU A 54 8.14 -2.34 17.98
CA LEU A 54 9.21 -2.00 18.92
C LEU A 54 10.40 -2.95 18.84
N GLY A 55 10.20 -4.15 18.33
CA GLY A 55 11.24 -5.13 18.09
C GLY A 55 12.05 -4.87 16.84
N GLY A 56 13.10 -5.65 16.63
CA GLY A 56 13.84 -5.71 15.37
C GLY A 56 14.48 -4.40 14.88
N PRO A 57 14.74 -4.30 13.57
CA PRO A 57 15.40 -3.14 12.96
C PRO A 57 14.58 -1.85 13.03
N ILE A 58 13.26 -1.94 12.88
CA ILE A 58 12.35 -0.78 12.89
C ILE A 58 12.42 -0.08 14.24
N GLY A 59 12.22 -0.80 15.34
CA GLY A 59 12.27 -0.21 16.68
C GLY A 59 13.67 0.30 17.05
N LYS A 60 14.75 -0.36 16.60
CA LYS A 60 16.12 0.12 16.79
C LYS A 60 16.34 1.45 16.07
N MET A 61 15.89 1.57 14.82
CA MET A 61 16.02 2.81 14.04
C MET A 61 15.16 3.92 14.63
N ALA A 62 13.91 3.64 15.04
CA ALA A 62 13.02 4.61 15.67
C ALA A 62 13.64 5.22 16.94
N ARG A 63 14.27 4.39 17.79
CA ARG A 63 14.98 4.86 19.00
C ARG A 63 16.17 5.77 18.69
N LYS A 64 16.82 5.64 17.56
CA LYS A 64 17.88 6.55 17.09
C LYS A 64 17.29 7.84 16.52
N LEU A 65 16.30 7.72 15.65
CA LEU A 65 15.70 8.86 14.94
C LEU A 65 14.90 9.79 15.84
N LYS A 66 14.37 9.31 17.00
CA LYS A 66 13.70 10.18 17.98
C LYS A 66 14.60 11.31 18.50
N LEU A 67 15.91 11.12 18.46
CA LEU A 67 16.91 12.09 18.94
C LEU A 67 17.37 13.07 17.85
N VAL A 68 17.03 12.81 16.59
CA VAL A 68 17.43 13.67 15.46
C VAL A 68 16.43 14.82 15.31
N PRO A 69 16.86 16.09 15.46
CA PRO A 69 15.97 17.23 15.25
C PRO A 69 15.44 17.27 13.80
N ASP A 70 14.23 17.80 13.61
CA ASP A 70 13.62 17.83 12.28
C ASP A 70 14.39 18.69 11.28
N PHE A 71 15.02 19.79 11.74
CA PHE A 71 15.83 20.61 10.85
C PHE A 71 17.07 19.85 10.33
N VAL A 72 17.67 18.97 11.14
CA VAL A 72 18.76 18.08 10.72
C VAL A 72 18.24 17.05 9.73
N LEU A 73 17.12 16.39 10.05
CA LEU A 73 16.49 15.44 9.15
C LEU A 73 16.11 16.12 7.81
N ASN A 74 15.66 17.37 7.87
CA ASN A 74 15.29 18.18 6.70
C ASN A 74 16.46 18.57 5.82
N SER A 75 17.68 18.64 6.37
CA SER A 75 18.89 18.93 5.61
C SER A 75 19.53 17.69 4.95
N ILE A 76 19.07 16.49 5.34
CA ILE A 76 19.57 15.25 4.75
C ILE A 76 18.89 15.03 3.39
N HIS A 77 19.67 15.16 2.32
CA HIS A 77 19.27 14.76 0.98
C HIS A 77 19.92 13.41 0.66
N LEU A 78 19.12 12.37 0.58
CA LEU A 78 19.61 11.05 0.19
C LEU A 78 20.03 11.11 -1.29
N LYS A 79 21.32 10.97 -1.55
CA LYS A 79 21.82 10.80 -2.91
C LYS A 79 21.49 9.37 -3.38
N ILE A 80 20.86 9.28 -4.52
CA ILE A 80 20.64 8.01 -5.21
C ILE A 80 21.92 7.66 -5.95
N THR A 81 22.61 6.64 -5.47
CA THR A 81 23.79 6.03 -6.08
C THR A 81 23.47 4.55 -6.31
N GLU A 82 24.20 3.89 -7.20
CA GLU A 82 24.04 2.43 -7.41
C GLU A 82 24.12 1.65 -6.09
N ARG A 83 25.03 2.03 -5.20
CA ARG A 83 25.18 1.37 -3.89
C ARG A 83 23.98 1.59 -2.99
N SER A 84 23.48 2.83 -2.88
CA SER A 84 22.29 3.14 -2.04
C SER A 84 21.04 2.52 -2.61
N LEU A 85 20.90 2.52 -3.93
CA LEU A 85 19.79 1.90 -4.65
C LEU A 85 19.81 0.38 -4.47
N GLY A 86 20.97 -0.27 -4.65
CA GLY A 86 21.12 -1.71 -4.43
C GLY A 86 20.81 -2.13 -2.98
N PHE A 87 21.19 -1.32 -1.99
CA PHE A 87 20.84 -1.56 -0.59
C PHE A 87 19.34 -1.41 -0.34
N PHE A 88 18.71 -0.38 -0.89
CA PHE A 88 17.28 -0.13 -0.77
C PHE A 88 16.48 -1.28 -1.41
N ARG A 89 16.82 -1.69 -2.64
CA ARG A 89 16.18 -2.82 -3.34
C ARG A 89 16.24 -4.12 -2.56
N LYS A 90 17.42 -4.47 -2.01
CA LYS A 90 17.55 -5.63 -1.12
C LYS A 90 16.63 -5.56 0.11
N GLY A 91 16.33 -4.36 0.58
CA GLY A 91 15.35 -4.13 1.65
C GLY A 91 13.91 -4.39 1.18
N CYS A 92 13.54 -3.86 0.03
CA CYS A 92 12.22 -4.07 -0.58
C CYS A 92 11.95 -5.52 -0.96
N ASP A 93 12.97 -6.23 -1.46
CA ASP A 93 12.87 -7.62 -1.94
C ASP A 93 12.87 -8.64 -0.79
N ARG A 94 13.09 -8.16 0.43
CA ARG A 94 13.14 -9.04 1.59
C ARG A 94 11.76 -9.62 1.91
N ILE A 95 11.67 -10.94 1.93
CA ILE A 95 10.48 -11.64 2.41
C ILE A 95 10.34 -11.41 3.92
N SER A 96 9.23 -10.82 4.34
CA SER A 96 8.92 -10.44 5.72
C SER A 96 7.65 -11.12 6.26
N TYR A 97 6.89 -11.81 5.40
CA TYR A 97 5.71 -12.56 5.80
C TYR A 97 6.05 -13.88 6.50
N ALA A 98 5.09 -14.39 7.30
CA ALA A 98 5.13 -15.75 7.82
C ALA A 98 4.25 -16.67 6.96
N ASN A 99 4.61 -17.96 6.91
CA ASN A 99 3.81 -18.95 6.20
C ASN A 99 2.45 -19.13 6.89
N CYS A 100 1.38 -18.77 6.20
CA CYS A 100 0.00 -18.92 6.67
C CYS A 100 -0.62 -20.26 6.22
N HIS A 101 0.16 -21.13 5.59
CA HIS A 101 -0.26 -22.46 5.11
C HIS A 101 -1.46 -22.44 4.16
N ILE A 102 -1.56 -21.40 3.32
CA ILE A 102 -2.64 -21.26 2.34
C ILE A 102 -2.48 -22.31 1.26
N LYS A 103 -3.53 -23.10 1.05
CA LYS A 103 -3.57 -24.22 0.08
C LYS A 103 -4.57 -23.90 -1.03
N GLY A 104 -4.42 -24.56 -2.18
CA GLY A 104 -5.39 -24.46 -3.28
C GLY A 104 -5.27 -23.23 -4.16
N VAL A 105 -4.38 -22.29 -3.83
CA VAL A 105 -4.08 -21.12 -4.68
C VAL A 105 -2.90 -21.43 -5.59
N SER A 106 -3.12 -21.38 -6.90
CA SER A 106 -2.08 -21.53 -7.91
C SER A 106 -1.41 -20.20 -8.24
N ILE A 107 -0.13 -20.25 -8.58
CA ILE A 107 0.66 -19.12 -9.03
C ILE A 107 1.17 -19.40 -10.43
N LYS A 108 0.89 -18.48 -11.37
CA LYS A 108 1.36 -18.57 -12.76
C LYS A 108 2.07 -17.28 -13.14
N ASN A 109 3.21 -17.40 -13.82
CA ASN A 109 3.90 -16.24 -14.39
C ASN A 109 3.62 -16.17 -15.89
N LYS A 110 3.36 -14.95 -16.38
CA LYS A 110 3.15 -14.62 -17.79
C LYS A 110 3.87 -13.31 -18.12
N HIS A 111 3.90 -12.97 -19.40
CA HIS A 111 4.32 -11.65 -19.88
C HIS A 111 3.21 -11.04 -20.72
N ILE A 112 3.08 -9.72 -20.61
CA ILE A 112 2.20 -8.91 -21.47
C ILE A 112 3.09 -7.96 -22.27
N LYS A 113 2.89 -7.90 -23.58
CA LYS A 113 3.64 -7.00 -24.44
C LYS A 113 3.14 -5.56 -24.22
N ALA A 114 4.04 -4.67 -23.79
CA ALA A 114 3.78 -3.24 -23.72
C ALA A 114 3.66 -2.61 -25.11
N SER A 115 3.07 -1.43 -25.17
CA SER A 115 2.92 -0.65 -26.41
C SER A 115 4.25 -0.26 -27.05
N ASP A 116 5.33 -0.15 -26.25
CA ASP A 116 6.71 0.10 -26.71
C ASP A 116 7.50 -1.18 -27.02
N GLY A 117 6.87 -2.35 -26.92
CA GLY A 117 7.47 -3.65 -27.23
C GLY A 117 8.17 -4.35 -26.05
N PHE A 118 8.20 -3.73 -24.85
CA PHE A 118 8.74 -4.39 -23.66
C PHE A 118 7.84 -5.56 -23.22
N ASP A 119 8.43 -6.64 -22.72
CA ASP A 119 7.70 -7.79 -22.17
C ASP A 119 7.54 -7.58 -20.65
N ILE A 120 6.35 -7.09 -20.23
CA ILE A 120 6.03 -6.82 -18.84
C ILE A 120 5.74 -8.14 -18.12
N PRO A 121 6.53 -8.55 -17.10
CA PRO A 121 6.22 -9.74 -16.33
C PRO A 121 5.00 -9.52 -15.46
N ILE A 122 4.12 -10.52 -15.39
CA ILE A 122 2.98 -10.54 -14.46
C ILE A 122 2.94 -11.87 -13.72
N ARG A 123 2.37 -11.84 -12.52
CA ARG A 123 2.10 -13.02 -11.70
C ARG A 123 0.63 -13.11 -11.37
N ILE A 124 0.01 -14.24 -11.69
CA ILE A 124 -1.41 -14.50 -11.51
C ILE A 124 -1.58 -15.46 -10.33
N TYR A 125 -2.44 -15.07 -9.38
CA TYR A 125 -2.86 -15.86 -8.23
C TYR A 125 -4.33 -16.20 -8.41
N GLU A 126 -4.68 -17.47 -8.39
CA GLU A 126 -6.06 -17.92 -8.60
C GLU A 126 -6.35 -19.28 -7.94
N ASN A 127 -7.61 -19.53 -7.64
CA ASN A 127 -8.16 -20.83 -7.28
C ASN A 127 -9.39 -21.14 -8.14
N ALA A 128 -10.01 -22.29 -7.95
CA ALA A 128 -11.18 -22.70 -8.74
C ALA A 128 -12.36 -21.73 -8.58
N GLU A 129 -12.57 -21.16 -7.40
CA GLU A 129 -13.67 -20.25 -7.10
C GLU A 129 -13.55 -18.92 -7.86
N CYS A 130 -12.34 -18.51 -8.26
CA CYS A 130 -12.13 -17.32 -9.09
C CYS A 130 -12.82 -17.42 -10.47
N GLU A 131 -13.02 -18.63 -10.99
CA GLU A 131 -13.74 -18.83 -12.26
C GLU A 131 -15.26 -18.61 -12.09
N VAL A 132 -15.78 -18.77 -10.87
CA VAL A 132 -17.17 -18.54 -10.53
C VAL A 132 -17.41 -17.03 -10.30
N THR A 133 -16.57 -16.40 -9.48
CA THR A 133 -16.73 -14.96 -9.17
C THR A 133 -16.41 -14.07 -10.36
N ARG A 134 -15.46 -14.49 -11.21
CA ARG A 134 -14.93 -13.74 -12.34
C ARG A 134 -14.49 -12.31 -11.98
N THR A 135 -14.06 -12.12 -10.72
CA THR A 135 -13.57 -10.85 -10.18
C THR A 135 -12.06 -10.84 -10.22
N ALA A 136 -11.48 -9.74 -10.67
CA ALA A 136 -10.02 -9.57 -10.72
C ALA A 136 -9.56 -8.30 -10.00
N MET A 137 -8.39 -8.39 -9.40
CA MET A 137 -7.65 -7.26 -8.84
C MET A 137 -6.27 -7.18 -9.50
N ILE A 138 -5.98 -6.06 -10.12
CA ILE A 138 -4.66 -5.72 -10.61
C ILE A 138 -3.88 -5.16 -9.43
N PHE A 139 -2.81 -5.84 -9.00
CA PHE A 139 -1.97 -5.41 -7.88
C PHE A 139 -0.65 -4.81 -8.36
N ILE A 140 -0.31 -3.65 -7.83
CA ILE A 140 0.88 -2.86 -8.18
C ILE A 140 1.71 -2.70 -6.90
N HIS A 141 2.91 -3.26 -6.88
CA HIS A 141 3.76 -3.27 -5.69
C HIS A 141 4.38 -1.91 -5.38
N GLY A 142 4.69 -1.68 -4.10
CA GLY A 142 5.45 -0.53 -3.62
C GLY A 142 6.96 -0.64 -3.88
N GLY A 143 7.71 0.35 -3.39
CA GLY A 143 9.17 0.39 -3.51
C GLY A 143 9.70 1.72 -4.04
N ALA A 144 8.99 2.81 -3.77
CA ALA A 144 9.39 4.18 -4.13
C ALA A 144 9.70 4.37 -5.63
N PHE A 145 9.06 3.57 -6.50
CA PHE A 145 9.28 3.51 -7.96
C PHE A 145 10.65 2.98 -8.40
N VAL A 146 11.56 2.74 -7.47
CA VAL A 146 12.97 2.38 -7.73
C VAL A 146 13.35 0.99 -7.22
N GLY A 147 12.44 0.30 -6.55
CA GLY A 147 12.66 -1.05 -6.00
C GLY A 147 11.34 -1.80 -5.83
N GLY A 148 11.42 -3.00 -5.26
CA GLY A 148 10.29 -3.90 -5.09
C GLY A 148 10.23 -4.97 -6.17
N THR A 149 9.63 -6.09 -5.82
CA THR A 149 9.39 -7.25 -6.66
C THR A 149 8.09 -7.94 -6.21
N LEU A 150 7.66 -8.96 -6.92
CA LEU A 150 6.39 -9.66 -6.64
C LEU A 150 6.44 -10.55 -5.40
N ALA A 151 7.57 -11.20 -5.14
CA ALA A 151 7.69 -12.25 -4.11
C ALA A 151 7.36 -11.81 -2.67
N PRO A 152 7.68 -10.60 -2.20
CA PRO A 152 7.31 -10.12 -0.86
C PRO A 152 5.80 -10.09 -0.60
N TYR A 153 4.97 -10.11 -1.62
CA TYR A 153 3.51 -10.03 -1.52
C TYR A 153 2.81 -11.39 -1.71
N ASP A 154 3.55 -12.47 -2.05
CA ASP A 154 2.96 -13.77 -2.38
C ASP A 154 1.95 -14.25 -1.33
N GLU A 155 2.29 -14.14 -0.03
CA GLU A 155 1.42 -14.66 1.03
C GLU A 155 0.16 -13.82 1.21
N SER A 156 0.29 -12.49 1.12
CA SER A 156 -0.84 -11.55 1.21
C SER A 156 -1.84 -11.75 0.06
N LEU A 157 -1.31 -11.88 -1.16
CA LEU A 157 -2.13 -12.02 -2.36
C LEU A 157 -2.79 -13.40 -2.45
N LYS A 158 -2.09 -14.47 -2.04
CA LYS A 158 -2.71 -15.79 -1.87
C LYS A 158 -3.86 -15.75 -0.86
N MET A 159 -3.67 -15.06 0.27
CA MET A 159 -4.69 -14.95 1.30
C MET A 159 -5.95 -14.23 0.80
N LEU A 160 -5.82 -13.20 -0.02
CA LEU A 160 -6.96 -12.53 -0.63
C LEU A 160 -7.72 -13.46 -1.57
N VAL A 161 -7.00 -14.23 -2.41
CA VAL A 161 -7.60 -15.22 -3.31
C VAL A 161 -8.33 -16.30 -2.52
N ASP A 162 -7.69 -16.85 -1.49
CA ASP A 162 -8.25 -17.93 -0.66
C ASP A 162 -9.55 -17.50 0.05
N LYS A 163 -9.54 -16.30 0.65
CA LYS A 163 -10.67 -15.82 1.45
C LYS A 163 -11.84 -15.26 0.62
N PHE A 164 -11.56 -14.70 -0.55
CA PHE A 164 -12.55 -13.90 -1.28
C PHE A 164 -12.71 -14.29 -2.75
N ALA A 165 -12.02 -15.31 -3.21
CA ALA A 165 -12.08 -15.77 -4.60
C ALA A 165 -11.89 -14.62 -5.63
N VAL A 166 -11.03 -13.66 -5.32
CA VAL A 166 -10.64 -12.57 -6.20
C VAL A 166 -9.34 -12.96 -6.89
N LYS A 167 -9.38 -13.16 -8.20
CA LYS A 167 -8.15 -13.41 -8.98
C LYS A 167 -7.23 -12.20 -8.88
N VAL A 168 -5.97 -12.40 -8.51
CA VAL A 168 -5.00 -11.31 -8.44
C VAL A 168 -4.00 -11.42 -9.58
N ILE A 169 -3.76 -10.29 -10.24
CA ILE A 169 -2.75 -10.16 -11.30
C ILE A 169 -1.77 -9.07 -10.84
N SER A 170 -0.59 -9.49 -10.40
CA SER A 170 0.46 -8.59 -9.90
C SER A 170 1.44 -8.25 -11.02
N ILE A 171 1.81 -6.96 -11.13
CA ILE A 171 2.64 -6.43 -12.21
C ILE A 171 4.06 -6.19 -11.71
N ASP A 172 5.06 -6.70 -12.43
CA ASP A 172 6.48 -6.40 -12.22
C ASP A 172 6.89 -5.31 -13.22
N TYR A 173 6.49 -4.08 -12.91
CA TYR A 173 6.69 -2.92 -13.79
C TYR A 173 8.14 -2.45 -13.80
N ARG A 174 8.57 -1.80 -14.89
CA ARG A 174 9.91 -1.22 -15.03
C ARG A 174 10.19 -0.18 -13.95
N LEU A 175 11.36 -0.26 -13.34
CA LEU A 175 11.78 0.62 -12.25
C LEU A 175 12.58 1.82 -12.76
N LEU A 176 12.47 2.92 -12.02
CA LEU A 176 13.33 4.09 -12.13
C LEU A 176 14.66 3.81 -11.38
N PRO A 177 15.76 4.49 -11.69
CA PRO A 177 15.95 5.45 -12.78
C PRO A 177 16.33 4.79 -14.11
N GLU A 178 16.55 3.47 -14.16
CA GLU A 178 17.01 2.77 -15.37
C GLU A 178 16.04 2.92 -16.53
N ASN A 179 14.74 2.99 -16.23
CA ASN A 179 13.73 3.29 -17.22
C ASN A 179 13.15 4.68 -16.90
N ALA A 180 13.14 5.57 -17.89
CA ALA A 180 12.71 6.95 -17.66
C ALA A 180 11.22 7.03 -17.27
N TYR A 181 10.84 8.02 -16.42
CA TYR A 181 9.45 8.39 -16.22
C TYR A 181 8.81 8.72 -17.59
N PRO A 182 7.60 8.24 -17.91
CA PRO A 182 6.63 7.55 -17.05
C PRO A 182 6.60 6.01 -17.20
N ALA A 183 7.69 5.32 -17.55
CA ALA A 183 7.69 3.88 -17.82
C ALA A 183 6.97 3.01 -16.77
N PRO A 184 7.13 3.20 -15.44
CA PRO A 184 6.39 2.44 -14.43
C PRO A 184 4.87 2.56 -14.57
N TYR A 185 4.39 3.74 -14.93
CA TYR A 185 2.96 4.02 -15.13
C TYR A 185 2.46 3.43 -16.43
N SER A 186 3.23 3.62 -17.52
CA SER A 186 2.89 3.11 -18.85
C SER A 186 2.74 1.60 -18.84
N ASP A 187 3.64 0.87 -18.17
CA ASP A 187 3.55 -0.57 -18.03
C ASP A 187 2.23 -1.00 -17.36
N CYS A 188 1.85 -0.32 -16.28
CA CYS A 188 0.62 -0.64 -15.56
C CYS A 188 -0.63 -0.27 -16.39
N PHE A 189 -0.58 0.81 -17.16
CA PHE A 189 -1.65 1.17 -18.10
C PHE A 189 -1.80 0.12 -19.21
N ASP A 190 -0.69 -0.31 -19.82
CA ASP A 190 -0.69 -1.31 -20.88
C ASP A 190 -1.21 -2.67 -20.39
N VAL A 191 -0.80 -3.10 -19.18
CA VAL A 191 -1.32 -4.33 -18.58
C VAL A 191 -2.83 -4.23 -18.32
N LEU A 192 -3.31 -3.12 -17.75
CA LEU A 192 -4.74 -2.94 -17.51
C LEU A 192 -5.54 -2.90 -18.82
N GLU A 193 -5.02 -2.23 -19.84
CA GLU A 193 -5.63 -2.19 -21.17
C GLU A 193 -5.72 -3.58 -21.78
N TYR A 194 -4.62 -4.36 -21.73
CA TYR A 194 -4.59 -5.71 -22.26
C TYR A 194 -5.60 -6.61 -21.54
N ILE A 195 -5.61 -6.58 -20.19
CA ILE A 195 -6.50 -7.43 -19.38
C ILE A 195 -7.97 -7.08 -19.66
N SER A 196 -8.31 -5.78 -19.77
CA SER A 196 -9.68 -5.33 -20.05
C SER A 196 -10.19 -5.76 -21.42
N ARG A 197 -9.30 -5.95 -22.40
CA ARG A 197 -9.63 -6.46 -23.74
C ARG A 197 -9.61 -7.98 -23.84
N SER A 198 -8.93 -8.65 -22.92
CA SER A 198 -8.70 -10.11 -22.93
C SER A 198 -9.40 -10.81 -21.77
N CYS A 199 -10.56 -10.33 -21.34
CA CYS A 199 -11.28 -10.83 -20.19
C CYS A 199 -11.55 -12.34 -20.24
N ASP A 200 -11.85 -12.89 -21.42
CA ASP A 200 -12.09 -14.33 -21.60
C ASP A 200 -10.83 -15.16 -21.38
N GLU A 201 -9.67 -14.69 -21.84
CA GLU A 201 -8.36 -15.33 -21.59
C GLU A 201 -8.08 -15.48 -20.09
N PHE A 202 -8.42 -14.45 -19.31
CA PHE A 202 -8.23 -14.41 -17.86
C PHE A 202 -9.42 -14.97 -17.09
N LYS A 203 -10.53 -15.33 -17.76
CA LYS A 203 -11.79 -15.79 -17.14
C LYS A 203 -12.31 -14.78 -16.09
N ILE A 204 -12.39 -13.51 -16.45
CA ILE A 204 -12.87 -12.41 -15.62
C ILE A 204 -14.01 -11.67 -16.30
N ASN A 205 -14.76 -10.86 -15.55
CA ASN A 205 -15.74 -9.92 -16.09
C ASN A 205 -15.12 -8.52 -16.20
N ASN A 206 -15.33 -7.84 -17.31
CA ASN A 206 -14.79 -6.50 -17.54
C ASN A 206 -15.34 -5.43 -16.57
N ASP A 207 -16.54 -5.65 -16.03
CA ASP A 207 -17.17 -4.80 -15.01
C ASP A 207 -16.77 -5.15 -13.55
N ARG A 208 -15.86 -6.12 -13.37
CA ARG A 208 -15.37 -6.60 -12.07
C ARG A 208 -13.85 -6.51 -11.93
N ILE A 209 -13.24 -5.51 -12.57
CA ILE A 209 -11.81 -5.23 -12.46
C ILE A 209 -11.57 -4.17 -11.40
N PHE A 210 -10.75 -4.50 -10.41
CA PHE A 210 -10.28 -3.62 -9.35
C PHE A 210 -8.80 -3.33 -9.54
N VAL A 211 -8.35 -2.15 -9.14
CA VAL A 211 -6.92 -1.82 -9.08
C VAL A 211 -6.50 -1.61 -7.63
N CYS A 212 -5.37 -2.15 -7.25
CA CYS A 212 -4.83 -2.05 -5.90
C CYS A 212 -3.34 -1.79 -5.96
N GLY A 213 -2.83 -1.03 -5.01
CA GLY A 213 -1.39 -0.90 -4.87
C GLY A 213 -1.00 -0.34 -3.51
N ASP A 214 0.23 -0.63 -3.13
CA ASP A 214 0.80 -0.18 -1.86
C ASP A 214 1.89 0.87 -2.07
N SER A 215 1.95 1.90 -1.22
CA SER A 215 3.00 2.93 -1.27
C SER A 215 3.09 3.60 -2.65
N ALA A 216 4.23 3.49 -3.34
CA ALA A 216 4.41 3.94 -4.73
C ALA A 216 3.45 3.23 -5.70
N GLY A 217 3.18 1.94 -5.50
CA GLY A 217 2.18 1.20 -6.26
C GLY A 217 0.77 1.73 -6.03
N GLY A 218 0.47 2.24 -4.83
CA GLY A 218 -0.77 2.95 -4.54
C GLY A 218 -0.91 4.26 -5.32
N ASN A 219 0.19 4.96 -5.57
CA ASN A 219 0.21 6.11 -6.48
C ASN A 219 -0.11 5.68 -7.92
N ILE A 220 0.55 4.63 -8.42
CA ILE A 220 0.30 4.13 -9.78
C ILE A 220 -1.14 3.59 -9.91
N ALA A 221 -1.69 2.95 -8.87
CA ALA A 221 -3.09 2.51 -8.85
C ALA A 221 -4.06 3.70 -8.97
N GLN A 222 -3.79 4.80 -8.24
CA GLN A 222 -4.53 6.05 -8.40
C GLN A 222 -4.37 6.63 -9.83
N ALA A 223 -3.17 6.57 -10.39
CA ALA A 223 -2.93 7.02 -11.76
C ALA A 223 -3.71 6.20 -12.79
N CYS A 224 -3.83 4.87 -12.60
CA CYS A 224 -4.71 4.02 -13.41
C CYS A 224 -6.17 4.50 -13.34
N SER A 225 -6.67 4.78 -12.13
CA SER A 225 -8.02 5.30 -11.95
C SER A 225 -8.22 6.65 -12.63
N THR A 226 -7.22 7.54 -12.55
CA THR A 226 -7.24 8.84 -13.24
C THR A 226 -7.29 8.65 -14.76
N LYS A 227 -6.41 7.81 -15.31
CA LYS A 227 -6.33 7.55 -16.76
C LYS A 227 -7.61 6.97 -17.35
N TYR A 228 -8.26 6.07 -16.61
CA TYR A 228 -9.47 5.37 -17.09
C TYR A 228 -10.77 5.93 -16.47
N LYS A 229 -10.72 7.13 -15.94
CA LYS A 229 -11.87 7.84 -15.38
C LYS A 229 -13.01 7.93 -16.40
N GLY A 230 -14.21 7.57 -15.99
CA GLY A 230 -15.41 7.60 -16.84
C GLY A 230 -15.52 6.48 -17.88
N THR A 231 -14.52 5.61 -18.02
CA THR A 231 -14.55 4.51 -19.02
C THR A 231 -15.27 3.24 -18.54
N GLY A 232 -15.50 3.10 -17.24
CA GLY A 232 -16.06 1.88 -16.64
C GLY A 232 -15.09 0.71 -16.53
N LYS A 233 -13.84 0.84 -16.99
CA LYS A 233 -12.83 -0.26 -16.94
C LYS A 233 -12.39 -0.62 -15.54
N ILE A 234 -12.44 0.31 -14.60
CA ILE A 234 -12.09 0.08 -13.19
C ILE A 234 -13.34 0.24 -12.36
N LYS A 235 -13.72 -0.82 -11.63
CA LYS A 235 -14.91 -0.83 -10.77
C LYS A 235 -14.69 -0.05 -9.47
N ALA A 236 -13.51 -0.22 -8.85
CA ALA A 236 -13.05 0.51 -7.69
C ALA A 236 -11.53 0.38 -7.53
N GLN A 237 -10.96 1.21 -6.64
CA GLN A 237 -9.53 1.16 -6.31
C GLN A 237 -9.29 0.95 -4.83
N LEU A 238 -8.15 0.30 -4.50
CA LEU A 238 -7.71 0.04 -3.15
C LEU A 238 -6.27 0.59 -2.98
N LEU A 239 -6.13 1.61 -2.16
CA LEU A 239 -4.88 2.35 -1.96
C LEU A 239 -4.32 2.05 -0.57
N LEU A 240 -3.20 1.34 -0.50
CA LEU A 240 -2.60 0.92 0.75
C LEU A 240 -1.43 1.85 1.08
N TYR A 241 -1.57 2.64 2.15
CA TYR A 241 -0.59 3.67 2.56
C TYR A 241 0.05 4.41 1.37
N PRO A 242 -0.77 4.96 0.45
CA PRO A 242 -0.31 5.48 -0.84
C PRO A 242 0.51 6.76 -0.70
N THR A 243 1.46 7.00 -1.60
CA THR A 243 2.09 8.31 -1.78
C THR A 243 1.34 9.11 -2.83
N LEU A 244 0.66 10.18 -2.45
CA LEU A 244 -0.24 10.94 -3.34
C LEU A 244 0.11 12.42 -3.45
N ASN A 245 1.00 12.89 -2.57
CA ASN A 245 1.47 14.28 -2.52
C ASN A 245 3.00 14.34 -2.47
N MET A 246 3.64 13.78 -3.50
CA MET A 246 5.10 13.62 -3.56
C MET A 246 5.87 14.95 -3.44
N PHE A 247 5.27 16.06 -3.89
CA PHE A 247 5.88 17.39 -3.87
C PHE A 247 5.55 18.18 -2.61
N GLY A 248 4.72 17.62 -1.70
CA GLY A 248 4.45 18.17 -0.37
C GLY A 248 3.69 19.49 -0.39
N PHE A 249 2.72 19.64 -1.30
CA PHE A 249 1.80 20.78 -1.30
C PHE A 249 0.97 20.80 -0.02
N THR A 250 0.72 21.98 0.51
CA THR A 250 -0.02 22.17 1.75
C THR A 250 -1.33 22.91 1.50
N ASP A 251 -2.38 22.47 2.20
CA ASP A 251 -3.68 23.11 2.22
C ASP A 251 -4.36 22.87 3.59
N GLU A 252 -5.66 23.02 3.66
CA GLU A 252 -6.44 22.79 4.88
C GLU A 252 -6.39 21.33 5.37
N TYR A 253 -6.23 20.34 4.48
CA TYR A 253 -6.20 18.91 4.80
C TYR A 253 -4.79 18.35 4.95
N TYR A 254 -3.79 18.96 4.32
CA TYR A 254 -2.39 18.50 4.37
C TYR A 254 -1.50 19.54 5.07
N LYS A 255 -1.18 19.30 6.34
CA LYS A 255 -0.34 20.20 7.15
C LYS A 255 1.06 19.60 7.38
N LYS A 256 2.06 20.49 7.50
CA LYS A 256 3.42 20.06 7.89
C LYS A 256 3.49 19.77 9.39
N GLY A 257 4.47 18.99 9.82
CA GLY A 257 4.71 18.67 11.23
C GLY A 257 3.92 17.46 11.73
N TYR A 258 3.67 17.38 13.03
CA TYR A 258 3.08 16.21 13.68
C TYR A 258 1.75 16.51 14.37
N SER A 259 1.10 17.65 14.07
CA SER A 259 -0.17 18.08 14.69
C SER A 259 -1.30 17.08 14.49
N ASP A 260 -1.30 16.40 13.33
CA ASP A 260 -2.36 15.47 12.90
C ASP A 260 -2.14 14.03 13.40
N TYR A 261 -1.08 13.84 14.22
CA TYR A 261 -0.78 12.53 14.81
C TYR A 261 -1.19 12.50 16.29
N LYS A 262 -1.86 11.42 16.67
CA LYS A 262 -2.21 11.14 18.06
C LYS A 262 -1.20 10.13 18.63
N PHE A 263 -0.71 10.38 19.83
CA PHE A 263 0.34 9.59 20.46
C PHE A 263 -0.07 9.16 21.86
N GLU A 264 0.34 7.97 22.25
CA GLU A 264 0.48 7.61 23.66
C GLU A 264 1.59 8.47 24.28
N PRO A 265 1.29 9.27 25.35
CA PRO A 265 2.27 10.21 25.91
C PRO A 265 3.62 9.60 26.27
N SER A 266 3.62 8.42 26.88
CA SER A 266 4.83 7.69 27.30
C SER A 266 5.67 7.19 26.13
N GLN A 267 5.08 7.05 24.94
CA GLN A 267 5.73 6.52 23.73
C GLN A 267 5.92 7.58 22.63
N LYS A 268 5.48 8.84 22.84
CA LYS A 268 5.48 9.91 21.83
C LYS A 268 6.81 10.05 21.09
N ALA A 269 7.93 10.09 21.82
CA ALA A 269 9.23 10.29 21.21
C ALA A 269 9.63 9.13 20.26
N VAL A 270 9.33 7.88 20.63
CA VAL A 270 9.62 6.72 19.78
C VAL A 270 8.64 6.66 18.60
N SER A 271 7.38 7.03 18.80
CA SER A 271 6.38 7.16 17.73
C SER A 271 6.82 8.13 16.64
N ILE A 272 7.33 9.30 17.02
CA ILE A 272 7.93 10.27 16.09
C ILE A 272 9.13 9.64 15.38
N GLY A 273 9.95 8.84 16.08
CA GLY A 273 11.04 8.10 15.45
C GLY A 273 10.59 7.09 14.38
N VAL A 274 9.43 6.44 14.57
CA VAL A 274 8.81 5.58 13.55
C VAL A 274 8.40 6.39 12.33
N ILE A 275 7.72 7.53 12.53
CA ILE A 275 7.30 8.41 11.43
C ILE A 275 8.51 8.90 10.62
N LYS A 276 9.60 9.29 11.30
CA LYS A 276 10.84 9.80 10.69
C LYS A 276 11.50 8.80 9.74
N GLN A 277 11.32 7.50 9.95
CA GLN A 277 11.87 6.50 9.03
C GLN A 277 11.29 6.66 7.62
N MET A 278 9.96 6.78 7.52
CA MET A 278 9.30 6.98 6.23
C MET A 278 9.53 8.39 5.71
N GLN A 279 9.53 9.40 6.58
CA GLN A 279 9.83 10.78 6.21
C GLN A 279 11.20 10.90 5.53
N MET A 280 12.20 10.15 5.95
CA MET A 280 13.52 10.12 5.28
C MET A 280 13.44 9.57 3.84
N LEU A 281 12.63 8.54 3.62
CA LEU A 281 12.46 7.94 2.29
C LEU A 281 11.69 8.88 1.34
N THR A 282 10.67 9.58 1.82
CA THR A 282 9.90 10.54 1.02
C THR A 282 10.69 11.80 0.64
N ARG A 283 11.86 12.01 1.27
CA ARG A 283 12.80 13.10 0.93
C ARG A 283 13.80 12.74 -0.13
N CYS A 284 13.75 11.55 -0.70
CA CYS A 284 14.46 11.29 -1.94
C CYS A 284 14.08 12.39 -2.93
N ASN A 285 15.10 13.07 -3.47
CA ASN A 285 14.85 14.06 -4.51
C ASN A 285 14.32 13.33 -5.74
N PHE A 286 13.01 13.39 -5.97
CA PHE A 286 12.34 12.72 -7.10
C PHE A 286 12.96 13.11 -8.45
N LYS A 287 13.59 14.30 -8.54
CA LYS A 287 14.37 14.69 -9.71
C LYS A 287 15.53 13.74 -10.01
N GLN A 288 16.12 13.09 -8.99
CA GLN A 288 17.18 12.10 -9.20
C GLN A 288 16.69 10.80 -9.85
N ILE A 289 15.39 10.54 -9.80
CA ILE A 289 14.74 9.39 -10.46
C ILE A 289 13.93 9.82 -11.69
N GLY A 290 14.13 11.07 -12.17
CA GLY A 290 13.52 11.55 -13.40
C GLY A 290 12.11 12.12 -13.29
N ILE A 291 11.53 12.23 -12.07
CA ILE A 291 10.24 12.89 -11.85
C ILE A 291 10.50 14.37 -11.57
N LEU A 292 10.40 15.21 -12.60
CA LEU A 292 10.87 16.60 -12.56
C LEU A 292 9.82 17.59 -12.06
N SER A 293 8.54 17.32 -12.32
CA SER A 293 7.40 18.18 -12.00
C SER A 293 6.18 17.35 -11.63
N PRO A 294 5.21 17.93 -10.88
CA PRO A 294 3.95 17.27 -10.60
C PRO A 294 3.07 17.21 -11.86
N ASP A 295 2.40 16.08 -12.04
CA ASP A 295 1.32 15.89 -13.00
C ASP A 295 0.18 15.09 -12.35
N GLU A 296 -0.91 14.87 -13.09
CA GLU A 296 -2.11 14.20 -12.57
C GLU A 296 -1.88 12.73 -12.16
N TYR A 297 -0.82 12.09 -12.65
CA TYR A 297 -0.48 10.72 -12.32
C TYR A 297 0.44 10.63 -11.10
N ASN A 298 1.54 11.38 -11.09
CA ASN A 298 2.54 11.27 -10.04
C ASN A 298 2.17 12.05 -8.76
N ASN A 299 1.35 13.11 -8.86
CA ASN A 299 0.94 13.93 -7.71
C ASN A 299 -0.56 14.27 -7.75
N PRO A 300 -1.45 13.27 -7.71
CA PRO A 300 -2.90 13.48 -7.88
C PRO A 300 -3.49 14.47 -6.87
N TYR A 301 -2.83 14.68 -5.73
CA TYR A 301 -3.31 15.51 -4.63
C TYR A 301 -3.70 16.94 -5.03
N ILE A 302 -3.02 17.54 -6.01
CA ILE A 302 -3.30 18.91 -6.46
C ILE A 302 -4.31 19.00 -7.62
N PHE A 303 -4.81 17.86 -8.08
CA PHE A 303 -5.79 17.80 -9.16
C PHE A 303 -7.20 17.48 -8.64
N ASP A 304 -8.17 17.58 -9.53
CA ASP A 304 -9.58 17.36 -9.20
C ASP A 304 -9.86 15.88 -8.88
N ALA A 305 -10.41 15.65 -7.67
CA ALA A 305 -10.79 14.32 -7.19
C ALA A 305 -12.17 13.86 -7.70
N SER A 306 -12.97 14.73 -8.34
CA SER A 306 -14.31 14.37 -8.82
C SER A 306 -14.26 13.28 -9.88
N GLY A 307 -15.28 12.42 -9.92
CA GLY A 307 -15.37 11.30 -10.87
C GLY A 307 -14.34 10.18 -10.70
N ASN A 308 -13.56 10.16 -9.60
CA ASN A 308 -12.80 8.97 -9.23
C ASN A 308 -13.75 7.80 -8.94
N VAL A 309 -13.25 6.57 -9.12
CA VAL A 309 -14.00 5.36 -8.76
C VAL A 309 -14.13 5.20 -7.25
N PRO A 310 -15.09 4.41 -6.73
CA PRO A 310 -15.14 4.08 -5.31
C PRO A 310 -13.79 3.66 -4.78
N THR A 311 -13.38 4.22 -3.63
CA THR A 311 -12.00 4.12 -3.15
C THR A 311 -11.93 3.57 -1.73
N PHE A 312 -11.16 2.51 -1.54
CA PHE A 312 -10.69 2.04 -0.25
C PHE A 312 -9.29 2.60 0.02
N ILE A 313 -9.07 3.15 1.20
CA ILE A 313 -7.76 3.64 1.63
C ILE A 313 -7.42 3.01 2.99
N THR A 314 -6.18 2.59 3.17
CA THR A 314 -5.70 2.18 4.49
C THR A 314 -4.30 2.71 4.76
N VAL A 315 -4.00 2.98 6.04
CA VAL A 315 -2.68 3.50 6.44
C VAL A 315 -2.40 3.22 7.92
N GLY A 316 -1.12 3.11 8.27
CA GLY A 316 -0.67 3.10 9.66
C GLY A 316 -0.71 4.52 10.26
N ALA A 317 -1.18 4.66 11.51
CA ALA A 317 -1.24 5.98 12.16
C ALA A 317 0.14 6.59 12.43
N LEU A 318 1.20 5.78 12.48
CA LEU A 318 2.59 6.23 12.62
C LEU A 318 3.35 6.23 11.28
N ASP A 319 2.64 6.17 10.17
CA ASP A 319 3.20 6.35 8.85
C ASP A 319 3.27 7.84 8.49
N TYR A 320 4.38 8.29 7.89
CA TYR A 320 4.46 9.66 7.36
C TYR A 320 3.43 9.93 6.26
N LEU A 321 3.13 8.89 5.43
CA LEU A 321 2.13 8.96 4.37
C LEU A 321 0.67 8.90 4.89
N LYS A 322 0.45 8.82 6.21
CA LYS A 322 -0.88 9.02 6.78
C LYS A 322 -1.50 10.34 6.30
N LYS A 323 -0.69 11.38 6.15
CA LYS A 323 -1.15 12.68 5.67
C LYS A 323 -1.69 12.61 4.25
N ASP A 324 -0.98 11.92 3.36
CA ASP A 324 -1.41 11.72 1.99
C ASP A 324 -2.76 10.97 1.95
N ALA A 325 -2.85 9.88 2.72
CA ALA A 325 -4.04 9.03 2.78
C ALA A 325 -5.28 9.76 3.32
N VAL A 326 -5.13 10.47 4.45
CA VAL A 326 -6.24 11.19 5.10
C VAL A 326 -6.66 12.40 4.27
N ALA A 327 -5.70 13.20 3.79
CA ALA A 327 -6.00 14.37 2.99
C ALA A 327 -6.66 14.01 1.65
N TRP A 328 -6.24 12.92 1.03
CA TRP A 328 -6.89 12.42 -0.19
C TRP A 328 -8.29 11.89 0.09
N ALA A 329 -8.51 11.21 1.21
CA ALA A 329 -9.84 10.76 1.63
C ALA A 329 -10.81 11.95 1.83
N HIS A 330 -10.33 13.08 2.39
CA HIS A 330 -11.12 14.32 2.46
C HIS A 330 -11.50 14.82 1.07
N LYS A 331 -10.54 14.91 0.13
CA LYS A 331 -10.82 15.39 -1.23
C LYS A 331 -11.81 14.50 -1.98
N LEU A 332 -11.65 13.17 -1.87
CA LEU A 332 -12.57 12.21 -2.46
C LEU A 332 -13.99 12.33 -1.86
N SER A 333 -14.08 12.42 -0.52
CA SER A 333 -15.36 12.58 0.18
C SER A 333 -16.07 13.87 -0.23
N ASN A 334 -15.34 14.99 -0.29
CA ASN A 334 -15.89 16.28 -0.72
C ASN A 334 -16.31 16.27 -2.20
N ALA A 335 -15.70 15.43 -3.02
CA ALA A 335 -16.10 15.19 -4.41
C ALA A 335 -17.23 14.15 -4.56
N ASN A 336 -17.88 13.74 -3.47
CA ASN A 336 -18.94 12.72 -3.41
C ASN A 336 -18.50 11.34 -3.95
N VAL A 337 -17.22 11.01 -3.87
CA VAL A 337 -16.71 9.67 -4.19
C VAL A 337 -16.93 8.75 -2.99
N LYS A 338 -17.55 7.57 -3.20
CA LYS A 338 -17.70 6.56 -2.16
C LYS A 338 -16.31 6.15 -1.64
N THR A 339 -15.99 6.59 -0.42
CA THR A 339 -14.65 6.43 0.18
C THR A 339 -14.74 5.69 1.51
N LYS A 340 -13.88 4.69 1.69
CA LYS A 340 -13.68 4.00 2.98
C LYS A 340 -12.23 4.14 3.39
N LEU A 341 -11.97 4.76 4.53
CA LEU A 341 -10.63 4.87 5.12
C LEU A 341 -10.54 4.00 6.38
N VAL A 342 -9.47 3.19 6.48
CA VAL A 342 -9.12 2.40 7.67
C VAL A 342 -7.73 2.79 8.15
N VAL A 343 -7.61 3.20 9.40
CA VAL A 343 -6.35 3.61 10.03
C VAL A 343 -5.96 2.62 11.14
N TYR A 344 -4.75 2.07 11.06
CA TYR A 344 -4.22 1.18 12.10
C TYR A 344 -3.32 1.96 13.07
N ASN A 345 -3.82 2.23 14.26
CA ASN A 345 -3.06 2.92 15.31
C ASN A 345 -1.85 2.10 15.74
N GLY A 346 -0.76 2.79 16.04
CA GLY A 346 0.49 2.18 16.47
C GLY A 346 1.32 1.53 15.37
N LEU A 347 0.83 1.53 14.13
CA LEU A 347 1.48 0.89 12.99
C LEU A 347 2.16 1.93 12.08
N GLY A 348 3.32 1.58 11.55
CA GLY A 348 4.06 2.36 10.55
C GLY A 348 3.76 1.95 9.12
N HIS A 349 4.71 2.23 8.21
CA HIS A 349 4.59 1.98 6.78
C HIS A 349 4.85 0.51 6.39
N GLY A 350 4.20 0.03 5.29
CA GLY A 350 4.59 -1.20 4.59
C GLY A 350 4.21 -2.49 5.30
N TYR A 351 3.05 -2.55 5.97
CA TYR A 351 2.68 -3.72 6.77
C TYR A 351 2.04 -4.87 5.98
N LEU A 352 1.56 -4.67 4.75
CA LEU A 352 0.91 -5.74 3.97
C LEU A 352 1.84 -6.91 3.71
N ASN A 353 3.10 -6.65 3.36
CA ASN A 353 4.09 -7.69 3.09
C ASN A 353 4.63 -8.40 4.35
N ALA A 354 4.08 -8.08 5.52
CA ALA A 354 4.34 -8.77 6.79
C ALA A 354 3.15 -9.62 7.26
N THR A 355 2.35 -10.12 6.33
CA THR A 355 1.23 -11.04 6.58
C THR A 355 1.68 -12.26 7.41
N GLY A 356 0.89 -12.62 8.42
CA GLY A 356 1.24 -13.67 9.37
C GLY A 356 2.17 -13.21 10.50
N VAL A 357 2.81 -12.03 10.38
CA VAL A 357 3.63 -11.40 11.43
C VAL A 357 2.84 -10.28 12.13
N PHE A 358 2.26 -9.37 11.34
CA PHE A 358 1.35 -8.35 11.84
C PHE A 358 -0.10 -8.77 11.60
N PRO A 359 -0.94 -8.89 12.63
CA PRO A 359 -2.35 -9.26 12.46
C PRO A 359 -3.13 -8.20 11.65
N GLN A 360 -2.68 -6.93 11.64
CA GLN A 360 -3.26 -5.87 10.81
C GLN A 360 -3.09 -6.15 9.31
N ALA A 361 -2.05 -6.87 8.90
CA ALA A 361 -1.86 -7.26 7.51
C ALA A 361 -2.94 -8.25 7.04
N GLU A 362 -3.38 -9.16 7.92
CA GLU A 362 -4.49 -10.06 7.63
C GLU A 362 -5.84 -9.34 7.74
N ASP A 363 -6.02 -8.49 8.75
CA ASP A 363 -7.26 -7.72 8.91
C ASP A 363 -7.51 -6.75 7.73
N VAL A 364 -6.45 -6.13 7.18
CA VAL A 364 -6.62 -5.28 6.00
C VAL A 364 -7.03 -6.07 4.77
N ILE A 365 -6.58 -7.32 4.61
CA ILE A 365 -7.03 -8.21 3.53
C ILE A 365 -8.53 -8.51 3.69
N ASP A 366 -9.00 -8.74 4.92
CA ASP A 366 -10.43 -8.90 5.21
C ASP A 366 -11.23 -7.62 4.90
N GLU A 367 -10.70 -6.43 5.23
CA GLU A 367 -11.34 -5.15 4.91
C GLU A 367 -11.38 -4.87 3.40
N MET A 368 -10.32 -5.26 2.67
CA MET A 368 -10.26 -5.18 1.20
C MET A 368 -11.33 -6.07 0.55
N GLY A 369 -11.40 -7.33 0.96
CA GLY A 369 -12.39 -8.28 0.44
C GLY A 369 -13.83 -7.84 0.71
N LYS A 370 -14.12 -7.38 1.93
CA LYS A 370 -15.43 -6.81 2.30
C LYS A 370 -15.77 -5.58 1.47
N PHE A 371 -14.79 -4.72 1.19
CA PHE A 371 -15.01 -3.55 0.33
C PHE A 371 -15.33 -3.99 -1.10
N ILE A 372 -14.58 -4.93 -1.68
CA ILE A 372 -14.84 -5.48 -3.01
C ILE A 372 -16.27 -6.03 -3.09
N TYR A 373 -16.69 -6.85 -2.12
CA TYR A 373 -18.04 -7.41 -2.08
C TYR A 373 -19.13 -6.34 -1.94
N THR A 374 -18.89 -5.32 -1.09
CA THR A 374 -19.82 -4.19 -0.95
C THR A 374 -19.97 -3.40 -2.27
N ILE A 375 -18.92 -3.32 -3.10
CA ILE A 375 -18.98 -2.66 -4.41
C ILE A 375 -19.68 -3.53 -5.46
N LEU A 376 -19.57 -4.83 -5.33
CA LEU A 376 -20.24 -5.80 -6.22
C LEU A 376 -21.67 -6.16 -5.77
N GLU A 377 -22.11 -5.67 -4.60
CA GLU A 377 -23.42 -5.99 -4.00
C GLU A 377 -23.59 -7.50 -3.73
N LEU A 378 -22.51 -8.16 -3.27
CA LEU A 378 -22.42 -9.59 -2.96
C LEU A 378 -22.48 -9.87 -1.45
#